data_d6304e501177929f1c11c9b76526730d
#
_entry.id   d6304e501177929f1c11c9b76526730d
#
_cell.length_a   1.000
_cell.length_b   1.000
_cell.length_c   1.000
_cell.angle_alpha   90.00
_cell.angle_beta   90.00
_cell.angle_gamma   90.00
#
_symmetry.space_group_name_H-M   'P 1'
#
loop_
_entity.id
_entity.type
_entity.pdbx_description
1 polymer ?
#
loop_
_entity_poly.entity_id
_entity_poly.type
_entity_poly.pdbx_seq_one_letter_code
_entity_poly.pdbx_strand_id
1 'polypeptide(L)'
;MFNQIYIKHFDGQTGNLVDEMRVPLAYAPRQKFLARLTQQSELNKAVAISLPRMSFEMTSLTYDGTIKTGMTQTFKAIDTASSTMRKVFMPVPYNIGFELNVYCKLNDDALQIVEQILPFFQPSLNVTIDLVKSIGEKRDVPIVLNNVSFVDDYEGDFSSRRA
;
A
#
# COMPACT_ATOMS: atom_id res chain seq x y z
N MET A 1 -6.74 1.85 -4.99
CA MET A 1 -6.76 0.43 -5.25
C MET A 1 -6.97 -0.36 -3.95
N PHE A 2 -6.05 -0.42 -3.01
CA PHE A 2 -6.20 -1.18 -1.76
C PHE A 2 -7.14 -0.57 -0.70
N ASN A 3 -7.84 0.49 -0.99
CA ASN A 3 -8.79 1.13 -0.08
C ASN A 3 -10.22 0.52 -0.15
N GLN A 4 -10.40 -0.55 -0.93
CA GLN A 4 -11.68 -1.26 -1.11
C GLN A 4 -11.55 -2.74 -0.73
N ILE A 5 -10.81 -3.04 0.33
CA ILE A 5 -10.69 -4.39 0.89
C ILE A 5 -11.76 -4.55 1.95
N TYR A 6 -12.49 -5.66 1.88
CA TYR A 6 -13.56 -6.01 2.79
C TYR A 6 -13.30 -7.37 3.42
N ILE A 7 -13.64 -7.49 4.69
CA ILE A 7 -13.65 -8.76 5.42
C ILE A 7 -15.08 -9.19 5.62
N LYS A 8 -15.32 -10.49 5.50
CA LYS A 8 -16.63 -11.10 5.67
C LYS A 8 -16.57 -12.15 6.76
N HIS A 9 -17.45 -12.02 7.72
CA HIS A 9 -17.66 -13.03 8.77
C HIS A 9 -18.93 -13.81 8.49
N PHE A 10 -18.82 -15.12 8.54
CA PHE A 10 -19.93 -16.05 8.33
C PHE A 10 -20.26 -16.77 9.62
N ASP A 11 -21.54 -17.03 9.84
CA ASP A 11 -21.98 -17.89 10.94
C ASP A 11 -21.59 -19.35 10.66
N GLY A 12 -20.85 -19.95 11.59
CA GLY A 12 -20.35 -21.33 11.45
C GLY A 12 -21.44 -22.42 11.43
N GLN A 13 -22.67 -22.09 11.87
CA GLN A 13 -23.77 -23.05 11.88
C GLN A 13 -24.68 -22.92 10.66
N THR A 14 -24.97 -21.70 10.24
CA THR A 14 -25.93 -21.43 9.18
C THR A 14 -25.28 -21.06 7.85
N GLY A 15 -23.98 -20.74 7.84
CA GLY A 15 -23.26 -20.28 6.66
C GLY A 15 -23.71 -18.90 6.15
N ASN A 16 -24.55 -18.20 6.90
CA ASN A 16 -25.04 -16.88 6.53
C ASN A 16 -23.99 -15.80 6.83
N LEU A 17 -23.96 -14.75 5.98
CA LEU A 17 -23.12 -13.58 6.23
C LEU A 17 -23.62 -12.84 7.48
N VAL A 18 -22.77 -12.72 8.49
CA VAL A 18 -23.08 -12.04 9.75
C VAL A 18 -22.66 -10.58 9.69
N ASP A 19 -21.46 -10.32 9.18
CA ASP A 19 -20.90 -8.96 9.12
C ASP A 19 -19.97 -8.80 7.90
N GLU A 20 -19.98 -7.59 7.33
CA GLU A 20 -19.08 -7.18 6.26
C GLU A 20 -18.41 -5.86 6.64
N MET A 21 -17.11 -5.88 6.78
CA MET A 21 -16.35 -4.74 7.28
C MET A 21 -15.31 -4.29 6.27
N ARG A 22 -15.30 -2.97 6.00
CA ARG A 22 -14.24 -2.36 5.18
C ARG A 22 -13.00 -2.15 6.01
N VAL A 23 -11.83 -2.55 5.47
CA VAL A 23 -10.53 -2.34 6.10
C VAL A 23 -9.97 -0.96 5.74
N PRO A 24 -9.84 -0.03 6.70
CA PRO A 24 -9.31 1.30 6.43
C PRO A 24 -7.80 1.24 6.18
N LEU A 25 -7.35 1.99 5.16
CA LEU A 25 -5.95 2.17 4.81
C LEU A 25 -5.50 3.59 5.15
N ALA A 26 -4.38 3.73 5.87
CA ALA A 26 -3.81 5.03 6.21
C ALA A 26 -2.29 5.05 5.99
N TYR A 27 -1.73 6.22 5.66
CA TYR A 27 -0.28 6.42 5.66
C TYR A 27 0.19 6.61 7.11
N ALA A 28 0.92 5.65 7.62
CA ALA A 28 1.54 5.74 8.94
C ALA A 28 2.66 4.70 9.10
N PRO A 29 3.79 5.06 9.73
CA PRO A 29 4.82 4.11 10.12
C PRO A 29 4.28 3.08 11.12
N ARG A 30 4.77 1.83 10.99
CA ARG A 30 4.40 0.72 11.89
C ARG A 30 4.55 1.10 13.37
N GLN A 31 5.67 1.72 13.73
CA GLN A 31 5.97 2.11 15.11
C GLN A 31 4.95 3.10 15.69
N LYS A 32 4.45 4.03 14.87
CA LYS A 32 3.45 5.01 15.30
C LYS A 32 2.11 4.35 15.60
N PHE A 33 1.76 3.31 14.88
CA PHE A 33 0.56 2.54 15.14
C PHE A 33 0.67 1.73 16.44
N LEU A 34 1.79 1.02 16.63
CA LEU A 34 2.07 0.26 17.85
C LEU A 34 2.11 1.16 19.09
N ALA A 35 2.76 2.33 19.00
CA ALA A 35 2.77 3.31 20.08
C ALA A 35 1.36 3.80 20.46
N ARG A 36 0.47 3.96 19.49
CA ARG A 36 -0.93 4.31 19.77
C ARG A 36 -1.69 3.20 20.48
N LEU A 37 -1.45 1.95 20.14
CA LEU A 37 -2.08 0.80 20.81
C LEU A 37 -1.66 0.73 22.30
N THR A 38 -0.37 0.94 22.59
CA THR A 38 0.17 0.94 23.95
C THR A 38 -0.25 2.17 24.76
N GLN A 39 -0.26 3.36 24.17
CA GLN A 39 -0.69 4.60 24.87
C GLN A 39 -2.18 4.64 25.20
N GLN A 40 -3.02 3.97 24.44
CA GLN A 40 -4.47 3.98 24.69
C GLN A 40 -4.90 3.07 25.85
N SER A 41 -4.08 2.15 26.31
CA SER A 41 -4.37 1.35 27.49
C SER A 41 -4.37 2.18 28.79
N GLU A 42 -3.70 3.34 28.80
CA GLU A 42 -3.62 4.22 29.98
C GLU A 42 -4.67 5.34 30.03
N LEU A 43 -5.25 5.70 28.90
CA LEU A 43 -6.26 6.75 28.82
C LEU A 43 -7.66 6.14 28.83
N ASN A 44 -8.40 6.38 29.90
CA ASN A 44 -9.80 6.02 30.13
C ASN A 44 -10.78 6.65 29.11
N LYS A 45 -10.30 6.99 27.92
CA LYS A 45 -11.07 7.45 26.77
C LYS A 45 -11.07 6.32 25.74
N ALA A 46 -12.21 5.69 25.59
CA ALA A 46 -12.51 4.71 24.54
C ALA A 46 -12.43 5.33 23.12
N VAL A 47 -11.23 5.66 22.66
CA VAL A 47 -10.99 5.83 21.24
C VAL A 47 -10.68 4.44 20.72
N ALA A 48 -11.72 3.70 20.39
CA ALA A 48 -11.62 2.37 19.84
C ALA A 48 -10.83 2.44 18.52
N ILE A 49 -9.58 1.96 18.53
CA ILE A 49 -8.90 1.63 17.29
C ILE A 49 -9.58 0.37 16.79
N SER A 50 -10.41 0.52 15.76
CA SER A 50 -11.02 -0.63 15.12
C SER A 50 -9.93 -1.42 14.38
N LEU A 51 -9.77 -2.68 14.74
CA LEU A 51 -9.09 -3.69 13.93
C LEU A 51 -10.17 -4.46 13.16
N PRO A 52 -9.90 -4.89 11.95
CA PRO A 52 -8.66 -4.83 11.17
C PRO A 52 -8.35 -3.47 10.56
N ARG A 53 -7.08 -3.19 10.35
CA ARG A 53 -6.59 -1.94 9.77
C ARG A 53 -5.32 -2.16 8.95
N MET A 54 -5.13 -1.33 7.93
CA MET A 54 -3.91 -1.33 7.13
C MET A 54 -3.19 0.01 7.24
N SER A 55 -1.86 -0.04 7.26
CA SER A 55 -1.02 1.14 7.11
C SER A 55 0.04 0.90 6.04
N PHE A 56 0.48 1.96 5.38
CA PHE A 56 1.61 1.89 4.47
C PHE A 56 2.59 3.01 4.75
N GLU A 57 3.87 2.74 4.48
CA GLU A 57 4.93 3.72 4.60
C GLU A 57 5.95 3.57 3.47
N MET A 58 6.62 4.66 3.12
CA MET A 58 7.75 4.66 2.21
C MET A 58 9.01 4.34 3.00
N THR A 59 9.68 3.23 2.68
CA THR A 59 10.85 2.74 3.41
C THR A 59 12.16 3.13 2.76
N SER A 60 12.20 3.26 1.43
CA SER A 60 13.44 3.56 0.71
C SER A 60 13.19 4.34 -0.57
N LEU A 61 14.19 5.13 -0.96
CA LEU A 61 14.28 5.79 -2.25
C LEU A 61 15.72 5.61 -2.76
N THR A 62 15.90 4.77 -3.78
CA THR A 62 17.23 4.40 -4.29
C THR A 62 17.36 4.73 -5.76
N TYR A 63 18.46 5.36 -6.16
CA TYR A 63 18.76 5.61 -7.57
C TYR A 63 19.04 4.30 -8.30
N ASP A 64 18.40 4.10 -9.46
CA ASP A 64 18.68 2.95 -10.33
C ASP A 64 19.78 3.26 -11.32
N GLY A 65 21.01 2.85 -10.98
CA GLY A 65 22.18 3.03 -11.83
C GLY A 65 22.25 2.11 -13.04
N THR A 66 21.36 1.11 -13.15
CA THR A 66 21.33 0.19 -14.30
C THR A 66 20.73 0.85 -15.53
N ILE A 67 19.80 1.77 -15.33
CA ILE A 67 19.15 2.55 -16.38
C ILE A 67 19.90 3.86 -16.53
N LYS A 68 20.96 3.88 -17.37
CA LYS A 68 21.70 5.11 -17.67
C LYS A 68 20.92 5.97 -18.68
N THR A 69 20.38 7.07 -18.20
CA THR A 69 19.89 8.15 -19.04
C THR A 69 20.95 9.25 -19.12
N GLY A 70 21.36 9.64 -20.31
CA GLY A 70 22.32 10.75 -20.48
C GLY A 70 21.70 12.08 -20.08
N MET A 71 22.45 12.93 -19.34
CA MET A 71 21.98 14.25 -18.91
C MET A 71 21.57 15.18 -20.08
N THR A 72 22.06 14.90 -21.28
CA THR A 72 21.79 15.67 -22.49
C THR A 72 20.59 15.16 -23.30
N GLN A 73 20.08 13.97 -22.97
CA GLN A 73 18.93 13.41 -23.65
C GLN A 73 17.65 14.17 -23.30
N THR A 74 16.89 14.52 -24.31
CA THR A 74 15.67 15.30 -24.17
C THR A 74 14.58 14.75 -25.08
N PHE A 75 13.36 14.70 -24.58
CA PHE A 75 12.17 14.53 -25.38
C PHE A 75 11.74 15.85 -25.98
N LYS A 76 11.40 15.83 -27.26
CA LYS A 76 10.78 16.96 -27.94
C LYS A 76 9.39 16.53 -28.35
N ALA A 77 8.38 17.28 -27.93
CA ALA A 77 7.02 17.09 -28.38
C ALA A 77 6.47 18.40 -28.94
N ILE A 78 5.69 18.28 -30.01
CA ILE A 78 4.99 19.42 -30.60
C ILE A 78 3.61 19.46 -29.95
N ASP A 79 3.29 20.55 -29.30
CA ASP A 79 1.95 20.81 -28.79
C ASP A 79 1.05 21.10 -30.01
N THR A 80 0.10 20.20 -30.25
CA THR A 80 -0.82 20.29 -31.41
C THR A 80 -1.74 21.52 -31.34
N ALA A 81 -1.98 22.03 -30.12
CA ALA A 81 -2.86 23.19 -29.95
C ALA A 81 -2.16 24.54 -30.17
N SER A 82 -0.85 24.63 -29.89
CA SER A 82 -0.10 25.89 -29.93
C SER A 82 1.01 25.93 -30.97
N SER A 83 1.24 24.85 -31.72
CA SER A 83 2.36 24.68 -32.65
C SER A 83 3.75 24.99 -32.08
N THR A 84 3.86 24.97 -30.73
CA THR A 84 5.11 25.26 -30.03
C THR A 84 5.83 23.96 -29.68
N MET A 85 7.16 23.94 -29.93
CA MET A 85 7.99 22.82 -29.55
C MET A 85 8.31 22.89 -28.05
N ARG A 86 7.92 21.87 -27.30
CA ARG A 86 8.28 21.73 -25.89
C ARG A 86 9.41 20.71 -25.74
N LYS A 87 10.42 21.06 -24.97
CA LYS A 87 11.58 20.23 -24.66
C LYS A 87 11.54 19.82 -23.19
N VAL A 88 11.62 18.53 -22.91
CA VAL A 88 11.65 17.97 -21.55
C VAL A 88 12.86 17.08 -21.40
N PHE A 89 13.56 17.18 -20.28
CA PHE A 89 14.67 16.29 -19.96
C PHE A 89 14.17 14.88 -19.66
N MET A 90 15.01 13.87 -19.91
CA MET A 90 14.70 12.49 -19.56
C MET A 90 14.50 12.35 -18.04
N PRO A 91 13.49 11.60 -17.61
CA PRO A 91 13.28 11.35 -16.20
C PRO A 91 14.41 10.51 -15.61
N VAL A 92 14.76 10.80 -14.38
CA VAL A 92 15.77 10.06 -13.62
C VAL A 92 15.10 8.82 -12.98
N PRO A 93 15.66 7.61 -13.16
CA PRO A 93 15.09 6.40 -12.61
C PRO A 93 15.41 6.26 -11.12
N TYR A 94 14.36 6.06 -10.32
CA TYR A 94 14.45 5.77 -8.89
C TYR A 94 13.57 4.57 -8.54
N ASN A 95 14.09 3.70 -7.69
CA ASN A 95 13.33 2.64 -7.05
C ASN A 95 12.80 3.13 -5.71
N ILE A 96 11.49 3.04 -5.52
CA ILE A 96 10.81 3.44 -4.29
C ILE A 96 10.33 2.17 -3.58
N GLY A 97 10.80 1.96 -2.35
CA GLY A 97 10.33 0.88 -1.50
C GLY A 97 9.13 1.32 -0.66
N PHE A 98 8.11 0.49 -0.64
CA PHE A 98 6.94 0.64 0.23
C PHE A 98 6.77 -0.58 1.09
N GLU A 99 6.34 -0.37 2.32
CA GLU A 99 5.91 -1.42 3.23
C GLU A 99 4.42 -1.24 3.53
N LEU A 100 3.64 -2.30 3.34
CA LEU A 100 2.23 -2.36 3.69
C LEU A 100 2.08 -3.25 4.92
N ASN A 101 1.59 -2.68 6.01
CA ASN A 101 1.35 -3.39 7.26
C ASN A 101 -0.14 -3.62 7.46
N VAL A 102 -0.51 -4.86 7.75
CA VAL A 102 -1.89 -5.29 8.03
C VAL A 102 -1.96 -5.68 9.51
N TYR A 103 -2.88 -5.08 10.24
CA TYR A 103 -3.10 -5.34 11.67
C TYR A 103 -4.48 -5.97 11.85
N CYS A 104 -4.49 -7.19 12.37
CA CYS A 104 -5.71 -7.95 12.62
C CYS A 104 -5.70 -8.54 14.04
N LYS A 105 -6.87 -8.83 14.55
CA LYS A 105 -7.03 -9.58 15.79
C LYS A 105 -7.12 -11.09 15.52
N LEU A 106 -7.75 -11.44 14.40
CA LEU A 106 -7.96 -12.83 13.96
C LEU A 106 -7.07 -13.11 12.76
N ASN A 107 -6.47 -14.30 12.73
CA ASN A 107 -5.64 -14.74 11.62
C ASN A 107 -6.46 -14.94 10.33
N ASP A 108 -7.71 -15.36 10.44
CA ASP A 108 -8.62 -15.52 9.31
C ASP A 108 -8.87 -14.19 8.58
N ASP A 109 -8.97 -13.07 9.32
CA ASP A 109 -9.10 -11.74 8.74
C ASP A 109 -7.84 -11.35 7.96
N ALA A 110 -6.66 -11.66 8.52
CA ALA A 110 -5.39 -11.40 7.86
C ALA A 110 -5.28 -12.17 6.54
N LEU A 111 -5.66 -13.44 6.53
CA LEU A 111 -5.65 -14.27 5.32
C LEU A 111 -6.64 -13.77 4.27
N GLN A 112 -7.85 -13.36 4.66
CA GLN A 112 -8.82 -12.77 3.73
C GLN A 112 -8.31 -11.48 3.08
N ILE A 113 -7.58 -10.63 3.84
CA ILE A 113 -6.96 -9.42 3.30
C ILE A 113 -5.86 -9.77 2.31
N VAL A 114 -4.96 -10.67 2.68
CA VAL A 114 -3.82 -11.08 1.84
C VAL A 114 -4.31 -11.73 0.56
N GLU A 115 -5.34 -12.60 0.63
CA GLU A 115 -5.96 -13.23 -0.54
C GLU A 115 -6.53 -12.20 -1.53
N GLN A 116 -7.05 -11.08 -1.06
CA GLN A 116 -7.54 -10.01 -1.92
C GLN A 116 -6.42 -9.16 -2.52
N ILE A 117 -5.22 -9.10 -1.90
CA ILE A 117 -4.08 -8.28 -2.36
C ILE A 117 -3.20 -9.05 -3.34
N LEU A 118 -2.87 -10.31 -3.05
CA LEU A 118 -1.90 -11.10 -3.82
C LEU A 118 -2.24 -11.23 -5.32
N PRO A 119 -3.50 -11.41 -5.74
CA PRO A 119 -3.84 -11.57 -7.16
C PRO A 119 -3.49 -10.37 -8.04
N PHE A 120 -3.31 -9.17 -7.46
CA PHE A 120 -2.87 -8.00 -8.22
C PHE A 120 -1.40 -8.07 -8.66
N PHE A 121 -0.60 -8.93 -8.01
CA PHE A 121 0.83 -9.08 -8.28
C PHE A 121 1.12 -10.36 -9.07
N GLN A 122 0.82 -10.36 -10.38
CA GLN A 122 1.05 -11.51 -11.28
C GLN A 122 1.88 -11.11 -12.52
N PRO A 123 3.19 -11.09 -12.45
CA PRO A 123 4.14 -10.98 -11.35
C PRO A 123 4.25 -9.56 -10.80
N SER A 124 3.73 -8.56 -11.52
CA SER A 124 3.79 -7.13 -11.15
C SER A 124 2.48 -6.43 -11.43
N LEU A 125 2.18 -5.45 -10.61
CA LEU A 125 1.10 -4.51 -10.82
C LEU A 125 1.61 -3.31 -11.59
N ASN A 126 1.13 -3.08 -12.80
CA ASN A 126 1.51 -1.93 -13.61
C ASN A 126 0.56 -0.76 -13.35
N VAL A 127 1.12 0.39 -13.00
CA VAL A 127 0.38 1.64 -12.79
C VAL A 127 0.85 2.65 -13.83
N THR A 128 -0.07 3.11 -14.67
CA THR A 128 0.21 4.16 -15.66
C THR A 128 0.17 5.52 -14.97
N ILE A 129 1.26 6.26 -15.03
CA ILE A 129 1.36 7.63 -14.52
C ILE A 129 1.59 8.62 -15.65
N ASP A 130 0.97 9.81 -15.50
CA ASP A 130 1.21 10.93 -16.39
C ASP A 130 2.49 11.67 -15.95
N LEU A 131 3.61 11.46 -16.63
CA LEU A 131 4.87 12.15 -16.34
C LEU A 131 4.80 13.64 -16.63
N VAL A 132 4.30 13.99 -17.82
CA VAL A 132 4.17 15.39 -18.24
C VAL A 132 2.85 15.58 -18.95
N LYS A 133 1.86 16.10 -18.23
CA LYS A 133 0.50 16.31 -18.78
C LYS A 133 0.49 17.19 -20.05
N SER A 134 1.38 18.17 -20.12
CA SER A 134 1.43 19.10 -21.26
C SER A 134 1.90 18.48 -22.58
N ILE A 135 2.50 17.29 -22.52
CA ILE A 135 3.04 16.57 -23.69
C ILE A 135 2.29 15.25 -23.92
N GLY A 136 1.44 14.83 -22.94
CA GLY A 136 0.74 13.57 -22.99
C GLY A 136 1.65 12.34 -22.77
N GLU A 137 2.83 12.56 -22.19
CA GLU A 137 3.78 11.48 -21.90
C GLU A 137 3.27 10.65 -20.70
N LYS A 138 2.93 9.39 -20.98
CA LYS A 138 2.50 8.42 -19.97
C LYS A 138 3.54 7.31 -19.87
N ARG A 139 3.78 6.85 -18.64
CA ARG A 139 4.64 5.70 -18.40
C ARG A 139 4.00 4.71 -17.46
N ASP A 140 4.21 3.45 -17.76
CA ASP A 140 3.83 2.36 -16.89
C ASP A 140 4.96 2.10 -15.89
N VAL A 141 4.60 2.17 -14.61
CA VAL A 141 5.51 1.89 -13.51
C VAL A 141 5.13 0.53 -12.93
N PRO A 142 6.03 -0.47 -13.01
CA PRO A 142 5.78 -1.76 -12.41
C PRO A 142 5.96 -1.68 -10.90
N ILE A 143 5.00 -2.24 -10.16
CA ILE A 143 5.09 -2.45 -8.71
C ILE A 143 5.24 -3.95 -8.49
N VAL A 144 6.36 -4.35 -7.92
CA VAL A 144 6.71 -5.76 -7.68
C VAL A 144 6.57 -6.06 -6.19
N LEU A 145 5.93 -7.16 -5.87
CA LEU A 145 5.88 -7.68 -4.51
C LEU A 145 7.15 -8.47 -4.22
N ASN A 146 7.95 -8.00 -3.26
CA ASN A 146 9.22 -8.64 -2.91
C ASN A 146 9.05 -9.75 -1.89
N ASN A 147 8.30 -9.49 -0.81
CA ASN A 147 8.13 -10.43 0.29
C ASN A 147 6.80 -10.22 1.02
N VAL A 148 6.28 -11.28 1.60
CA VAL A 148 5.17 -11.27 2.55
C VAL A 148 5.63 -11.98 3.82
N SER A 149 5.51 -11.32 4.97
CA SER A 149 5.87 -11.87 6.27
C SER A 149 4.67 -11.82 7.21
N PHE A 150 4.51 -12.86 8.00
CA PHE A 150 3.52 -12.95 9.06
C PHE A 150 4.24 -12.89 10.40
N VAL A 151 3.76 -12.06 11.30
CA VAL A 151 4.29 -11.91 12.66
C VAL A 151 3.13 -12.03 13.63
N ASP A 152 3.14 -13.10 14.42
CA ASP A 152 2.20 -13.27 15.52
C ASP A 152 2.83 -12.69 16.79
N ASP A 153 2.25 -11.62 17.31
CA ASP A 153 2.70 -10.97 18.54
C ASP A 153 1.68 -11.20 19.64
N TYR A 154 2.14 -11.79 20.74
CA TYR A 154 1.33 -12.07 21.93
C TYR A 154 1.75 -11.16 23.06
N GLU A 155 0.98 -10.14 23.31
CA GLU A 155 1.20 -9.23 24.44
C GLU A 155 0.07 -9.42 25.48
N GLY A 156 0.42 -9.99 26.64
CA GLY A 156 -0.50 -10.18 27.76
C GLY A 156 -1.21 -11.55 27.80
N ASP A 157 -2.41 -11.59 28.36
CA ASP A 157 -3.20 -12.80 28.60
C ASP A 157 -3.63 -13.48 27.29
N PHE A 158 -3.86 -14.79 27.32
CA PHE A 158 -4.25 -15.63 26.15
C PHE A 158 -5.44 -15.06 25.35
N SER A 159 -6.25 -14.19 25.94
CA SER A 159 -7.38 -13.53 25.29
C SER A 159 -6.99 -12.33 24.40
N SER A 160 -5.75 -11.86 24.44
CA SER A 160 -5.31 -10.62 23.76
C SER A 160 -4.35 -10.89 22.60
N ARG A 161 -4.67 -11.87 21.75
CA ARG A 161 -3.89 -12.15 20.52
C ARG A 161 -3.94 -10.96 19.56
N ARG A 162 -2.77 -10.49 19.14
CA ARG A 162 -2.58 -9.50 18.05
C ARG A 162 -1.78 -10.17 16.94
N ALA A 163 -2.39 -10.36 15.82
CA ALA A 163 -1.72 -10.83 14.60
C ALA A 163 -1.44 -9.67 13.66
#